data_e29182de23632ac2581dbb98bb3296ee
#
_entry.id   e29182de23632ac2581dbb98bb3296ee
#
_cell.length_a   1.000
_cell.length_b   1.000
_cell.length_c   1.000
_cell.angle_alpha   90.00
_cell.angle_beta   90.00
_cell.angle_gamma   90.00
#
_symmetry.space_group_name_H-M   'P 1'
#
loop_
_entity.id
_entity.type
_entity.pdbx_description
1 polymer ?
#
loop_
_entity_poly.entity_id
_entity_poly.type
_entity_poly.pdbx_seq_one_letter_code
_entity_poly.pdbx_strand_id
1 'polypeptide(L)'
;VARLVATAHDAWGQVDVLVNNVGVGGRDAPVEHLDQDAFDKIMDVNLRGAFLTTKAVIPHMKERQTGSIINISSLASLAGHQMLSYEVSKAAMNRMTTATALSVAKHNVRCNAILPGLMDTPMAISGISKRTGTPEDELRAQRASRVPMGHMGNGWDTAYAALFLASDESRFINGVCLSVDGGQGARIG
;
A
#
# COMPACT_ATOMS: atom_id res chain seq x y z
N VAL A 1 17.28 4.96 2.27
CA VAL A 1 16.54 4.18 3.28
C VAL A 1 17.35 4.05 4.56
N ALA A 2 18.59 3.53 4.52
CA ALA A 2 19.40 3.36 5.74
C ALA A 2 19.48 4.65 6.57
N ARG A 3 19.76 5.79 5.93
CA ARG A 3 19.78 7.10 6.60
C ARG A 3 18.44 7.47 7.25
N LEU A 4 17.30 7.16 6.61
CA LEU A 4 15.96 7.44 7.17
C LEU A 4 15.74 6.69 8.49
N VAL A 5 16.03 5.40 8.51
CA VAL A 5 15.87 4.56 9.71
C VAL A 5 16.87 4.97 10.81
N ALA A 6 18.12 5.26 10.45
CA ALA A 6 19.10 5.78 11.38
C ALA A 6 18.65 7.11 12.01
N THR A 7 18.16 8.06 11.20
CA THR A 7 17.64 9.35 11.71
C THR A 7 16.47 9.15 12.68
N ALA A 8 15.54 8.21 12.41
CA ALA A 8 14.45 7.92 13.33
C ALA A 8 14.97 7.30 14.64
N HIS A 9 15.95 6.42 14.56
CA HIS A 9 16.60 5.83 15.73
C HIS A 9 17.33 6.86 16.57
N ASP A 10 18.09 7.76 15.92
CA ASP A 10 18.82 8.82 16.61
C ASP A 10 17.89 9.81 17.31
N ALA A 11 16.71 10.09 16.71
CA ALA A 11 15.76 11.05 17.24
C ALA A 11 14.89 10.49 18.37
N TRP A 12 14.47 9.22 18.28
CA TRP A 12 13.47 8.62 19.17
C TRP A 12 13.88 7.30 19.83
N GLY A 13 15.09 6.83 19.57
CA GLY A 13 15.63 5.59 20.14
C GLY A 13 15.07 4.30 19.50
N GLN A 14 13.91 4.36 18.85
CA GLN A 14 13.27 3.17 18.27
C GLN A 14 12.26 3.50 17.17
N VAL A 15 11.87 2.47 16.41
CA VAL A 15 10.75 2.48 15.46
C VAL A 15 9.79 1.35 15.83
N ASP A 16 8.59 1.68 16.32
CA ASP A 16 7.59 0.69 16.72
C ASP A 16 6.66 0.32 15.57
N VAL A 17 6.38 1.28 14.70
CA VAL A 17 5.49 1.11 13.56
C VAL A 17 6.18 1.60 12.29
N LEU A 18 6.15 0.75 11.25
CA LEU A 18 6.56 1.13 9.89
C LEU A 18 5.34 1.13 8.99
N VAL A 19 5.03 2.27 8.36
CA VAL A 19 3.99 2.35 7.31
C VAL A 19 4.66 2.59 5.96
N ASN A 20 4.66 1.59 5.10
CA ASN A 20 5.13 1.68 3.72
C ASN A 20 4.01 2.20 2.82
N ASN A 21 3.85 3.52 2.76
CA ASN A 21 2.78 4.19 2.00
C ASN A 21 3.25 4.78 0.67
N VAL A 22 4.55 4.98 0.47
CA VAL A 22 5.07 5.59 -0.75
C VAL A 22 4.76 4.70 -1.96
N GLY A 23 4.18 5.31 -3.00
CA GLY A 23 3.87 4.62 -4.23
C GLY A 23 3.59 5.58 -5.39
N VAL A 24 3.84 5.12 -6.60
CA VAL A 24 3.60 5.86 -7.85
C VAL A 24 2.92 4.94 -8.87
N GLY A 25 2.03 5.51 -9.71
CA GLY A 25 1.46 4.83 -10.88
C GLY A 25 2.16 5.23 -12.18
N GLY A 26 2.77 6.42 -12.20
CA GLY A 26 3.61 6.92 -13.30
C GLY A 26 3.00 6.86 -14.69
N ARG A 27 3.84 6.54 -15.69
CA ARG A 27 3.48 6.29 -17.09
C ARG A 27 3.28 4.81 -17.34
N ASP A 28 2.43 4.17 -16.55
CA ASP A 28 2.11 2.74 -16.67
C ASP A 28 1.18 2.48 -17.86
N ALA A 29 1.29 1.30 -18.46
CA ALA A 29 0.57 0.91 -19.66
C ALA A 29 0.38 -0.61 -19.75
N PRO A 30 -0.43 -1.12 -20.68
CA PRO A 30 -0.41 -2.53 -21.07
C PRO A 30 0.98 -2.96 -21.54
N VAL A 31 1.28 -4.26 -21.43
CA VAL A 31 2.64 -4.81 -21.60
C VAL A 31 3.30 -4.42 -22.93
N GLU A 32 2.52 -4.39 -24.02
CA GLU A 32 3.01 -4.09 -25.37
C GLU A 32 3.36 -2.61 -25.58
N HIS A 33 2.92 -1.72 -24.69
CA HIS A 33 3.15 -0.28 -24.76
C HIS A 33 3.95 0.25 -23.58
N LEU A 34 4.33 -0.61 -22.64
CA LEU A 34 5.01 -0.21 -21.41
C LEU A 34 6.49 0.05 -21.66
N ASP A 35 6.92 1.26 -21.35
CA ASP A 35 8.33 1.64 -21.34
C ASP A 35 9.06 0.94 -20.20
N GLN A 36 10.22 0.33 -20.49
CA GLN A 36 11.04 -0.38 -19.51
C GLN A 36 11.46 0.53 -18.35
N ASP A 37 11.86 1.77 -18.62
CA ASP A 37 12.25 2.71 -17.56
C ASP A 37 11.07 3.06 -16.63
N ALA A 38 9.85 3.11 -17.18
CA ALA A 38 8.64 3.31 -16.40
C ALA A 38 8.34 2.08 -15.51
N PHE A 39 8.49 0.87 -16.05
CA PHE A 39 8.39 -0.38 -15.29
C PHE A 39 9.39 -0.39 -14.13
N ASP A 40 10.67 -0.20 -14.42
CA ASP A 40 11.75 -0.25 -13.43
C ASP A 40 11.53 0.79 -12.33
N LYS A 41 11.15 2.02 -12.68
CA LYS A 41 10.86 3.08 -11.71
C LYS A 41 9.68 2.73 -10.79
N ILE A 42 8.61 2.19 -11.33
CA ILE A 42 7.43 1.80 -10.53
C ILE A 42 7.80 0.66 -9.58
N MET A 43 8.51 -0.35 -10.06
CA MET A 43 8.98 -1.47 -9.22
C MET A 43 9.95 -1.00 -8.13
N ASP A 44 10.87 -0.10 -8.46
CA ASP A 44 11.83 0.45 -7.52
C ASP A 44 11.16 1.25 -6.39
N VAL A 45 10.22 2.12 -6.75
CA VAL A 45 9.53 2.94 -5.76
C VAL A 45 8.56 2.10 -4.93
N ASN A 46 7.67 1.34 -5.59
CA ASN A 46 6.55 0.69 -4.92
C ASN A 46 6.97 -0.56 -4.14
N LEU A 47 7.89 -1.36 -4.68
CA LEU A 47 8.28 -2.64 -4.09
C LEU A 47 9.65 -2.61 -3.43
N ARG A 48 10.70 -2.22 -4.17
CA ARG A 48 12.07 -2.18 -3.62
C ARG A 48 12.18 -1.20 -2.46
N GLY A 49 11.52 -0.04 -2.54
CA GLY A 49 11.46 0.93 -1.44
C GLY A 49 10.90 0.32 -0.16
N ALA A 50 9.74 -0.34 -0.23
CA ALA A 50 9.11 -1.01 0.90
C ALA A 50 9.94 -2.19 1.43
N PHE A 51 10.59 -2.97 0.55
CA PHE A 51 11.52 -4.02 0.94
C PHE A 51 12.70 -3.46 1.75
N LEU A 52 13.31 -2.39 1.29
CA LEU A 52 14.50 -1.81 1.94
C LEU A 52 14.17 -1.20 3.32
N THR A 53 13.02 -0.52 3.47
CA THR A 53 12.58 0.01 4.76
C THR A 53 12.25 -1.11 5.73
N THR A 54 11.53 -2.12 5.28
CA THR A 54 11.21 -3.33 6.06
C THR A 54 12.47 -4.07 6.52
N LYS A 55 13.42 -4.29 5.59
CA LYS A 55 14.72 -4.91 5.91
C LYS A 55 15.49 -4.14 6.99
N ALA A 56 15.41 -2.81 6.98
CA ALA A 56 16.16 -1.97 7.91
C ALA A 56 15.57 -1.95 9.33
N VAL A 57 14.23 -2.06 9.49
CA VAL A 57 13.59 -2.01 10.82
C VAL A 57 13.50 -3.36 11.51
N ILE A 58 13.40 -4.47 10.75
CA ILE A 58 13.19 -5.82 11.30
C ILE A 58 14.22 -6.23 12.37
N PRO A 59 15.53 -6.02 12.22
CA PRO A 59 16.51 -6.42 13.23
C PRO A 59 16.19 -5.80 14.60
N HIS A 60 15.91 -4.50 14.66
CA HIS A 60 15.57 -3.79 15.88
C HIS A 60 14.22 -4.20 16.48
N MET A 61 13.20 -4.44 15.65
CA MET A 61 11.92 -4.95 16.10
C MET A 61 12.06 -6.37 16.68
N LYS A 62 12.86 -7.23 16.06
CA LYS A 62 13.13 -8.59 16.57
C LYS A 62 13.86 -8.58 17.91
N GLU A 63 14.85 -7.70 18.09
CA GLU A 63 15.57 -7.56 19.33
C GLU A 63 14.64 -7.15 20.49
N ARG A 64 13.72 -6.23 20.23
CA ARG A 64 12.75 -5.76 21.23
C ARG A 64 11.53 -6.68 21.39
N GLN A 65 11.37 -7.69 20.53
CA GLN A 65 10.23 -8.61 20.50
C GLN A 65 8.88 -7.89 20.35
N THR A 66 8.85 -6.78 19.58
CA THR A 66 7.66 -5.99 19.30
C THR A 66 7.83 -5.16 18.04
N GLY A 67 6.74 -4.97 17.28
CA GLY A 67 6.70 -4.10 16.10
C GLY A 67 5.50 -4.39 15.20
N SER A 68 5.08 -3.37 14.45
CA SER A 68 4.03 -3.50 13.43
C SER A 68 4.49 -2.89 12.11
N ILE A 69 4.44 -3.69 11.04
CA ILE A 69 4.74 -3.27 9.67
C ILE A 69 3.45 -3.27 8.88
N ILE A 70 3.14 -2.15 8.24
CA ILE A 70 1.91 -1.95 7.48
C ILE A 70 2.30 -1.52 6.06
N ASN A 71 1.95 -2.35 5.08
CA ASN A 71 2.20 -2.07 3.68
C ASN A 71 0.93 -1.56 3.01
N ILE A 72 0.96 -0.37 2.42
CA ILE A 72 -0.17 0.15 1.64
C ILE A 72 -0.08 -0.40 0.22
N SER A 73 -0.83 -1.46 0.00
CA SER A 73 -0.99 -2.10 -1.30
C SER A 73 -2.07 -1.40 -2.13
N SER A 74 -2.93 -2.14 -2.79
CA SER A 74 -4.07 -1.64 -3.57
C SER A 74 -5.01 -2.78 -3.89
N LEU A 75 -6.30 -2.50 -4.09
CA LEU A 75 -7.23 -3.43 -4.70
C LEU A 75 -6.77 -3.86 -6.11
N ALA A 76 -6.02 -3.02 -6.82
CA ALA A 76 -5.39 -3.34 -8.10
C ALA A 76 -4.42 -4.54 -8.04
N SER A 77 -3.99 -4.96 -6.85
CA SER A 77 -3.21 -6.19 -6.67
C SER A 77 -4.04 -7.48 -6.87
N LEU A 78 -5.36 -7.39 -6.89
CA LEU A 78 -6.31 -8.50 -7.03
C LEU A 78 -7.14 -8.41 -8.32
N ALA A 79 -7.35 -7.19 -8.84
CA ALA A 79 -8.20 -6.93 -9.99
C ALA A 79 -7.53 -5.92 -10.93
N GLY A 80 -7.47 -6.28 -12.21
CA GLY A 80 -6.72 -5.52 -13.20
C GLY A 80 -7.39 -4.21 -13.64
N HIS A 81 -6.56 -3.21 -13.90
CA HIS A 81 -6.92 -1.91 -14.48
C HIS A 81 -6.06 -1.58 -15.70
N GLN A 82 -5.36 -2.58 -16.28
CA GLN A 82 -4.41 -2.44 -17.39
C GLN A 82 -3.21 -1.52 -17.06
N MET A 83 -2.80 -1.52 -15.80
CA MET A 83 -1.62 -0.81 -15.29
C MET A 83 -0.60 -1.85 -14.80
N LEU A 84 0.11 -2.47 -15.74
CA LEU A 84 0.89 -3.68 -15.49
C LEU A 84 1.89 -3.54 -14.34
N SER A 85 2.74 -2.51 -14.36
CA SER A 85 3.80 -2.36 -13.36
C SER A 85 3.23 -2.08 -11.97
N TYR A 86 2.20 -1.24 -11.89
CA TYR A 86 1.55 -0.92 -10.64
C TYR A 86 0.88 -2.16 -10.02
N GLU A 87 0.08 -2.88 -10.82
CA GLU A 87 -0.61 -4.10 -10.40
C GLU A 87 0.37 -5.16 -9.92
N VAL A 88 1.42 -5.44 -10.70
CA VAL A 88 2.47 -6.39 -10.35
C VAL A 88 3.20 -5.96 -9.08
N SER A 89 3.58 -4.68 -8.94
CA SER A 89 4.27 -4.18 -7.75
C SER A 89 3.42 -4.34 -6.48
N LYS A 90 2.09 -4.11 -6.58
CA LYS A 90 1.16 -4.25 -5.46
C LYS A 90 0.82 -5.71 -5.14
N ALA A 91 0.71 -6.57 -6.14
CA ALA A 91 0.58 -8.01 -5.95
C ALA A 91 1.83 -8.62 -5.28
N ALA A 92 3.02 -8.22 -5.73
CA ALA A 92 4.28 -8.61 -5.11
C ALA A 92 4.40 -8.11 -3.65
N MET A 93 3.89 -6.90 -3.36
CA MET A 93 3.83 -6.35 -1.99
C MET A 93 2.94 -7.21 -1.08
N ASN A 94 1.79 -7.71 -1.56
CA ASN A 94 0.94 -8.63 -0.79
C ASN A 94 1.70 -9.91 -0.44
N ARG A 95 2.42 -10.49 -1.40
CA ARG A 95 3.23 -11.68 -1.14
C ARG A 95 4.41 -11.40 -0.22
N MET A 96 5.10 -10.28 -0.39
CA MET A 96 6.15 -9.82 0.53
C MET A 96 5.62 -9.68 1.96
N THR A 97 4.41 -9.13 2.12
CA THR A 97 3.74 -8.99 3.42
C THR A 97 3.56 -10.35 4.11
N THR A 98 2.96 -11.32 3.43
CA THR A 98 2.70 -12.64 4.02
C THR A 98 3.99 -13.40 4.31
N ALA A 99 5.00 -13.31 3.45
CA ALA A 99 6.31 -13.93 3.67
C ALA A 99 7.05 -13.28 4.86
N THR A 100 6.99 -11.95 4.97
CA THR A 100 7.57 -11.21 6.10
C THR A 100 6.86 -11.59 7.40
N ALA A 101 5.53 -11.59 7.42
CA ALA A 101 4.73 -11.96 8.59
C ALA A 101 5.15 -13.31 9.18
N LEU A 102 5.31 -14.33 8.34
CA LEU A 102 5.78 -15.65 8.77
C LEU A 102 7.20 -15.61 9.37
N SER A 103 8.10 -14.83 8.75
CA SER A 103 9.51 -14.79 9.15
C SER A 103 9.75 -14.06 10.49
N VAL A 104 8.81 -13.19 10.90
CA VAL A 104 8.95 -12.36 12.10
C VAL A 104 8.00 -12.76 13.23
N ALA A 105 7.02 -13.64 12.99
CA ALA A 105 5.95 -14.00 13.92
C ALA A 105 6.46 -14.44 15.29
N LYS A 106 7.49 -15.30 15.32
CA LYS A 106 8.08 -15.81 16.59
C LYS A 106 8.74 -14.72 17.44
N HIS A 107 8.92 -13.53 16.88
CA HIS A 107 9.49 -12.37 17.56
C HIS A 107 8.43 -11.36 17.97
N ASN A 108 7.15 -11.74 17.94
CA ASN A 108 6.02 -10.86 18.25
C ASN A 108 5.99 -9.59 17.38
N VAL A 109 6.52 -9.67 16.14
CA VAL A 109 6.45 -8.63 15.13
C VAL A 109 5.37 -9.01 14.12
N ARG A 110 4.54 -8.05 13.73
CA ARG A 110 3.45 -8.26 12.77
C ARG A 110 3.74 -7.55 11.46
N CYS A 111 3.28 -8.12 10.36
CA CYS A 111 3.36 -7.50 9.05
C CYS A 111 2.03 -7.73 8.31
N ASN A 112 1.33 -6.65 7.98
CA ASN A 112 0.03 -6.70 7.33
C ASN A 112 -0.01 -5.73 6.14
N ALA A 113 -0.94 -5.95 5.21
CA ALA A 113 -1.19 -5.03 4.10
C ALA A 113 -2.60 -4.47 4.16
N ILE A 114 -2.77 -3.24 3.71
CA ILE A 114 -4.06 -2.62 3.44
C ILE A 114 -4.19 -2.50 1.92
N LEU A 115 -5.37 -2.83 1.39
CA LEU A 115 -5.70 -2.76 -0.02
C LEU A 115 -6.79 -1.69 -0.22
N PRO A 116 -6.42 -0.41 -0.36
CA PRO A 116 -7.39 0.63 -0.68
C PRO A 116 -8.03 0.39 -2.04
N GLY A 117 -9.34 0.63 -2.12
CA GLY A 117 -10.08 0.70 -3.36
C GLY A 117 -10.00 2.08 -4.02
N LEU A 118 -11.13 2.54 -4.58
CA LEU A 118 -11.21 3.87 -5.16
C LEU A 118 -11.30 4.94 -4.07
N MET A 119 -10.19 5.65 -3.87
CA MET A 119 -10.06 6.73 -2.88
C MET A 119 -10.05 8.10 -3.56
N ASP A 120 -10.73 9.08 -2.97
CA ASP A 120 -10.63 10.49 -3.37
C ASP A 120 -9.33 11.06 -2.80
N THR A 121 -8.32 11.10 -3.65
CA THR A 121 -6.98 11.59 -3.31
C THR A 121 -6.44 12.43 -4.47
N PRO A 122 -5.49 13.34 -4.23
CA PRO A 122 -4.87 14.13 -5.31
C PRO A 122 -4.30 13.25 -6.43
N MET A 123 -3.70 12.10 -6.11
CA MET A 123 -3.18 11.17 -7.11
C MET A 123 -4.29 10.61 -8.00
N ALA A 124 -5.41 10.24 -7.39
CA ALA A 124 -6.52 9.55 -8.08
C ALA A 124 -7.48 10.49 -8.79
N ILE A 125 -7.55 11.76 -8.40
CA ILE A 125 -8.46 12.75 -8.97
C ILE A 125 -7.67 13.79 -9.77
N SER A 126 -6.94 14.67 -9.10
CA SER A 126 -6.24 15.78 -9.79
C SER A 126 -5.16 15.27 -10.76
N GLY A 127 -4.47 14.18 -10.42
CA GLY A 127 -3.48 13.56 -11.30
C GLY A 127 -4.10 12.96 -12.57
N ILE A 128 -5.26 12.32 -12.46
CA ILE A 128 -5.98 11.76 -13.62
C ILE A 128 -6.62 12.88 -14.43
N SER A 129 -7.31 13.83 -13.79
CA SER A 129 -7.94 14.98 -14.43
C SER A 129 -6.94 15.76 -15.31
N LYS A 130 -5.76 16.08 -14.78
CA LYS A 130 -4.68 16.74 -15.55
C LYS A 130 -4.22 15.93 -16.76
N ARG A 131 -4.21 14.61 -16.68
CA ARG A 131 -3.75 13.72 -17.76
C ARG A 131 -4.81 13.51 -18.84
N THR A 132 -6.09 13.41 -18.44
CA THR A 132 -7.20 13.06 -19.35
C THR A 132 -8.00 14.26 -19.83
N GLY A 133 -7.90 15.42 -19.16
CA GLY A 133 -8.74 16.57 -19.38
C GLY A 133 -10.16 16.47 -18.80
N THR A 134 -10.50 15.34 -18.14
CA THR A 134 -11.81 15.14 -17.52
C THR A 134 -11.95 16.04 -16.29
N PRO A 135 -13.05 16.80 -16.13
CA PRO A 135 -13.30 17.59 -14.92
C PRO A 135 -13.27 16.72 -13.65
N GLU A 136 -12.72 17.25 -12.57
CA GLU A 136 -12.55 16.50 -11.32
C GLU A 136 -13.88 15.96 -10.75
N ASP A 137 -14.95 16.76 -10.81
CA ASP A 137 -16.26 16.35 -10.27
C ASP A 137 -16.92 15.25 -11.13
N GLU A 138 -16.76 15.30 -12.44
CA GLU A 138 -17.17 14.22 -13.32
C GLU A 138 -16.39 12.93 -13.02
N LEU A 139 -15.09 13.05 -12.85
CA LEU A 139 -14.23 11.92 -12.49
C LEU A 139 -14.62 11.34 -11.13
N ARG A 140 -14.93 12.17 -10.13
CA ARG A 140 -15.45 11.70 -8.83
C ARG A 140 -16.75 10.92 -8.99
N ALA A 141 -17.72 11.45 -9.75
CA ALA A 141 -19.00 10.78 -9.99
C ALA A 141 -18.83 9.44 -10.70
N GLN A 142 -18.01 9.39 -11.75
CA GLN A 142 -17.69 8.15 -12.48
C GLN A 142 -17.02 7.11 -11.58
N ARG A 143 -16.14 7.51 -10.70
CA ARG A 143 -15.45 6.59 -9.79
C ARG A 143 -16.35 6.13 -8.65
N ALA A 144 -17.14 7.01 -8.07
CA ALA A 144 -18.11 6.69 -7.02
C ALA A 144 -19.14 5.65 -7.48
N SER A 145 -19.63 5.74 -8.71
CA SER A 145 -20.60 4.78 -9.28
C SER A 145 -20.06 3.35 -9.39
N ARG A 146 -18.75 3.16 -9.33
CA ARG A 146 -18.11 1.83 -9.35
C ARG A 146 -17.98 1.21 -7.97
N VAL A 147 -18.19 1.97 -6.90
CA VAL A 147 -18.08 1.50 -5.51
C VAL A 147 -19.47 1.04 -5.04
N PRO A 148 -19.62 -0.19 -4.54
CA PRO A 148 -20.92 -0.68 -4.06
C PRO A 148 -21.56 0.19 -2.98
N MET A 149 -20.77 0.83 -2.11
CA MET A 149 -21.29 1.78 -1.12
C MET A 149 -21.78 3.12 -1.71
N GLY A 150 -21.64 3.35 -3.02
CA GLY A 150 -22.13 4.53 -3.73
C GLY A 150 -21.26 5.78 -3.60
N HIS A 151 -20.15 5.71 -2.90
CA HIS A 151 -19.17 6.79 -2.76
C HIS A 151 -17.75 6.24 -2.69
N MET A 152 -16.76 7.06 -3.05
CA MET A 152 -15.36 6.72 -2.83
C MET A 152 -15.00 6.83 -1.34
N GLY A 153 -14.02 6.06 -0.91
CA GLY A 153 -13.31 6.33 0.33
C GLY A 153 -12.38 7.54 0.20
N ASN A 154 -11.74 7.90 1.28
CA ASN A 154 -10.71 8.94 1.35
C ASN A 154 -9.49 8.46 2.13
N GLY A 155 -8.48 9.32 2.27
CA GLY A 155 -7.23 8.96 2.97
C GLY A 155 -7.43 8.54 4.43
N TRP A 156 -8.46 9.08 5.11
CA TRP A 156 -8.75 8.74 6.51
C TRP A 156 -9.30 7.32 6.67
N ASP A 157 -10.06 6.81 5.70
CA ASP A 157 -10.55 5.42 5.75
C ASP A 157 -9.37 4.43 5.75
N THR A 158 -8.35 4.70 4.93
CA THR A 158 -7.10 3.93 4.95
C THR A 158 -6.31 4.15 6.24
N ALA A 159 -6.27 5.39 6.76
CA ALA A 159 -5.53 5.73 7.97
C ALA A 159 -6.12 5.07 9.24
N TYR A 160 -7.44 4.96 9.35
CA TYR A 160 -8.07 4.25 10.46
C TYR A 160 -7.78 2.75 10.45
N ALA A 161 -7.74 2.13 9.27
CA ALA A 161 -7.30 0.74 9.14
C ALA A 161 -5.83 0.58 9.52
N ALA A 162 -4.98 1.54 9.15
CA ALA A 162 -3.57 1.54 9.53
C ALA A 162 -3.40 1.73 11.05
N LEU A 163 -4.17 2.62 11.67
CA LEU A 163 -4.16 2.83 13.11
C LEU A 163 -4.55 1.55 13.87
N PHE A 164 -5.61 0.86 13.44
CA PHE A 164 -6.01 -0.43 14.00
C PHE A 164 -4.89 -1.47 13.86
N LEU A 165 -4.28 -1.61 12.68
CA LEU A 165 -3.19 -2.57 12.47
C LEU A 165 -1.89 -2.17 13.19
N ALA A 166 -1.71 -0.91 13.54
CA ALA A 166 -0.58 -0.43 14.34
C ALA A 166 -0.75 -0.74 15.83
N SER A 167 -2.00 -0.74 16.32
CA SER A 167 -2.34 -0.87 17.74
C SER A 167 -2.32 -2.32 18.25
N ASP A 168 -2.37 -2.47 19.56
CA ASP A 168 -2.46 -3.77 20.25
C ASP A 168 -3.82 -4.45 20.07
N GLU A 169 -4.84 -3.73 19.61
CA GLU A 169 -6.15 -4.31 19.27
C GLU A 169 -6.04 -5.34 18.15
N SER A 170 -5.03 -5.22 17.29
CA SER A 170 -4.73 -6.17 16.22
C SER A 170 -3.59 -7.14 16.54
N ARG A 171 -3.27 -7.36 17.83
CA ARG A 171 -2.13 -8.17 18.28
C ARG A 171 -2.08 -9.62 17.74
N PHE A 172 -3.22 -10.15 17.32
CA PHE A 172 -3.32 -11.53 16.77
C PHE A 172 -3.58 -11.52 15.25
N ILE A 173 -3.47 -10.35 14.59
CA ILE A 173 -3.60 -10.21 13.13
C ILE A 173 -2.21 -10.08 12.52
N ASN A 174 -1.81 -11.09 11.75
CA ASN A 174 -0.50 -11.14 11.10
C ASN A 174 -0.60 -11.79 9.72
N GLY A 175 -0.10 -11.14 8.69
CA GLY A 175 -0.12 -11.62 7.30
C GLY A 175 -1.44 -11.34 6.56
N VAL A 176 -2.34 -10.51 7.08
CA VAL A 176 -3.59 -10.17 6.40
C VAL A 176 -3.35 -9.17 5.26
N CYS A 177 -4.14 -9.31 4.20
CA CYS A 177 -4.34 -8.30 3.16
C CYS A 177 -5.77 -7.75 3.33
N LEU A 178 -5.90 -6.65 4.06
CA LEU A 178 -7.17 -6.04 4.46
C LEU A 178 -7.67 -5.09 3.38
N SER A 179 -8.77 -5.43 2.72
CA SER A 179 -9.44 -4.53 1.78
C SER A 179 -10.15 -3.39 2.52
N VAL A 180 -9.94 -2.16 2.04
CA VAL A 180 -10.64 -0.94 2.45
C VAL A 180 -11.14 -0.29 1.18
N ASP A 181 -12.29 -0.76 0.68
CA ASP A 181 -12.67 -0.56 -0.72
C ASP A 181 -14.16 -0.34 -0.98
N GLY A 182 -14.96 -0.20 0.08
CA GLY A 182 -16.41 -0.02 -0.04
C GLY A 182 -17.13 -1.18 -0.73
N GLY A 183 -16.54 -2.40 -0.65
CA GLY A 183 -17.12 -3.61 -1.22
C GLY A 183 -16.72 -3.89 -2.67
N GLN A 184 -15.81 -3.11 -3.26
CA GLN A 184 -15.39 -3.31 -4.65
C GLN A 184 -14.79 -4.70 -4.91
N GLY A 185 -13.93 -5.19 -4.02
CA GLY A 185 -13.26 -6.48 -4.16
C GLY A 185 -14.17 -7.69 -3.93
N ALA A 186 -15.35 -7.49 -3.32
CA ALA A 186 -16.34 -8.53 -3.11
C ALA A 186 -17.29 -8.71 -4.32
N ARG A 187 -17.23 -7.82 -5.31
CA ARG A 187 -18.11 -7.82 -6.47
C ARG A 187 -17.64 -8.83 -7.50
N ILE A 188 -18.52 -9.72 -7.91
CA ILE A 188 -18.29 -10.66 -9.02
C ILE A 188 -19.04 -10.13 -10.23
N GLY A 189 -18.32 -9.74 -11.28
CA GLY A 189 -18.90 -9.27 -12.56
C GLY A 189 -19.20 -7.80 -12.60
#